data_434d679c2cc2783ca0b7665a549e1a82
#
_entry.id   434d679c2cc2783ca0b7665a549e1a82
#
_cell.length_a   1.000
_cell.length_b   1.000
_cell.length_c   1.000
_cell.angle_alpha   90.00
_cell.angle_beta   90.00
_cell.angle_gamma   90.00
#
_symmetry.space_group_name_H-M   'P 1'
#
loop_
_entity.id
_entity.type
_entity.pdbx_description
1 polymer ?
#
loop_
_entity_poly.entity_id
_entity_poly.type
_entity_poly.pdbx_seq_one_letter_code
_entity_poly.pdbx_strand_id
1 'polypeptide(L)'
;MEFYYATFPEAVKILIGEEGEGRQKSCPAPSKDFRLPEKNEDNEKIMKYLTEKREIEKTLVEDWIDRGDIYEEKKHHNVIFVGRDADGIPRYAHCRGTGEIKYRGDVTGSDKSYGFSYRGTDNQLFVFEAVIDLLSFIQLFPKDWKKRSYLSLGGVSSVALMTFLSERPQITSVFLCLDNDQAGNEACEKLAGEISEGYSVIRLKPSKKDWNEILCDKNADRKKAIAETITI
;
A
#
# COMPACT_ATOMS: atom_id res chain seq x y z
N MET A 1 -23.33 -38.35 -5.11
CA MET A 1 -23.03 -37.07 -4.39
C MET A 1 -22.99 -35.97 -5.43
N GLU A 2 -24.06 -35.21 -5.59
CA GLU A 2 -24.12 -34.11 -6.54
C GLU A 2 -23.49 -32.91 -5.90
N PHE A 3 -22.47 -32.35 -6.52
CA PHE A 3 -21.82 -31.09 -6.07
C PHE A 3 -22.63 -29.92 -6.63
N TYR A 4 -23.31 -29.17 -5.78
CA TYR A 4 -23.95 -27.91 -6.14
C TYR A 4 -22.90 -26.81 -6.18
N TYR A 5 -22.68 -26.24 -7.35
CA TYR A 5 -21.90 -24.98 -7.49
C TYR A 5 -22.83 -23.82 -7.15
N ALA A 6 -22.81 -23.39 -5.88
CA ALA A 6 -23.55 -22.22 -5.44
C ALA A 6 -22.57 -21.05 -5.21
N THR A 7 -22.95 -19.86 -5.63
CA THR A 7 -22.23 -18.64 -5.23
C THR A 7 -22.38 -18.42 -3.72
N PHE A 8 -21.46 -17.66 -3.10
CA PHE A 8 -21.52 -17.40 -1.65
C PHE A 8 -22.92 -16.91 -1.17
N PRO A 9 -23.61 -15.98 -1.89
CA PRO A 9 -24.99 -15.61 -1.54
C PRO A 9 -26.01 -16.75 -1.63
N GLU A 10 -25.87 -17.67 -2.58
CA GLU A 10 -26.75 -18.83 -2.74
C GLU A 10 -26.49 -19.87 -1.65
N ALA A 11 -25.22 -20.11 -1.31
CA ALA A 11 -24.84 -20.99 -0.20
C ALA A 11 -25.39 -20.49 1.14
N VAL A 12 -25.39 -19.17 1.39
CA VAL A 12 -26.00 -18.57 2.58
C VAL A 12 -27.51 -18.78 2.59
N LYS A 13 -28.22 -18.61 1.45
CA LYS A 13 -29.66 -18.87 1.34
C LYS A 13 -30.03 -20.33 1.67
N ILE A 14 -29.21 -21.27 1.19
CA ILE A 14 -29.42 -22.72 1.45
C ILE A 14 -29.22 -23.02 2.95
N LEU A 15 -28.26 -22.37 3.60
CA LEU A 15 -27.94 -22.61 5.02
C LEU A 15 -28.96 -22.00 5.98
N ILE A 16 -29.63 -20.92 5.65
CA ILE A 16 -30.59 -20.23 6.54
C ILE A 16 -32.05 -20.57 6.25
N GLY A 17 -32.34 -21.30 5.16
CA GLY A 17 -33.67 -21.86 4.90
C GLY A 17 -34.77 -20.82 4.61
N GLU A 18 -34.45 -19.60 4.24
CA GLU A 18 -35.42 -18.53 4.00
C GLU A 18 -35.33 -17.98 2.58
N GLU A 19 -36.46 -17.91 1.88
CA GLU A 19 -36.68 -16.97 0.76
C GLU A 19 -36.83 -15.57 1.34
N GLY A 20 -35.71 -14.92 1.58
CA GLY A 20 -35.71 -13.55 2.10
C GLY A 20 -35.70 -12.53 0.98
N GLU A 21 -36.73 -11.66 0.95
CA GLU A 21 -36.77 -10.43 0.17
C GLU A 21 -35.44 -9.69 0.28
N GLY A 22 -34.96 -9.23 -0.88
CA GLY A 22 -33.65 -8.58 -1.01
C GLY A 22 -33.48 -7.42 -0.03
N ARG A 23 -32.82 -7.65 1.09
CA ARG A 23 -32.24 -6.59 1.88
C ARG A 23 -31.16 -5.92 1.05
N GLN A 24 -31.45 -4.69 0.61
CA GLN A 24 -30.39 -3.75 0.23
C GLN A 24 -29.31 -3.83 1.31
N LYS A 25 -28.09 -4.17 0.90
CA LYS A 25 -26.93 -4.03 1.79
C LYS A 25 -26.88 -2.56 2.21
N SER A 26 -27.44 -2.27 3.39
CA SER A 26 -27.11 -1.03 4.08
C SER A 26 -25.59 -1.00 4.20
N CYS A 27 -24.95 0.06 3.74
CA CYS A 27 -23.57 0.36 4.10
C CYS A 27 -23.41 0.06 5.60
N PRO A 28 -22.38 -0.70 6.01
CA PRO A 28 -22.16 -0.92 7.42
C PRO A 28 -22.10 0.44 8.11
N ALA A 29 -22.86 0.60 9.19
CA ALA A 29 -22.85 1.80 10.00
C ALA A 29 -21.38 2.16 10.29
N PRO A 30 -21.00 3.47 10.31
CA PRO A 30 -19.62 3.88 10.51
C PRO A 30 -19.11 3.24 11.80
N SER A 31 -18.21 2.29 11.62
CA SER A 31 -17.54 1.64 12.74
C SER A 31 -16.64 2.67 13.38
N LYS A 32 -16.77 2.92 14.68
CA LYS A 32 -15.89 3.72 15.53
C LYS A 32 -15.22 4.90 14.82
N ASP A 33 -15.44 6.13 15.28
CA ASP A 33 -14.83 7.35 14.73
C ASP A 33 -13.34 7.13 14.40
N PHE A 34 -12.99 7.22 13.13
CA PHE A 34 -11.59 7.17 12.71
C PHE A 34 -10.86 8.40 13.26
N ARG A 35 -9.79 8.15 13.99
CA ARG A 35 -8.90 9.20 14.48
C ARG A 35 -7.46 8.79 14.25
N LEU A 36 -6.68 9.70 13.68
CA LEU A 36 -5.25 9.51 13.56
C LEU A 36 -4.62 9.41 14.96
N PRO A 37 -3.65 8.50 15.16
CA PRO A 37 -2.82 8.48 16.37
C PRO A 37 -2.14 9.82 16.62
N GLU A 38 -1.95 10.17 17.89
CA GLU A 38 -1.27 11.40 18.28
C GLU A 38 0.16 11.40 17.75
N LYS A 39 0.58 12.51 17.14
CA LYS A 39 1.94 12.67 16.62
C LYS A 39 2.93 12.84 17.77
N ASN A 40 4.11 12.25 17.63
CA ASN A 40 5.25 12.56 18.48
C ASN A 40 5.80 13.96 18.16
N GLU A 41 6.59 14.53 19.06
CA GLU A 41 7.22 15.85 18.88
C GLU A 41 8.30 15.83 17.78
N ASP A 42 8.94 14.68 17.58
CA ASP A 42 9.94 14.42 16.55
C ASP A 42 9.62 13.16 15.75
N ASN A 43 10.48 12.83 14.79
CA ASN A 43 10.39 11.64 13.95
C ASN A 43 11.67 10.80 13.99
N GLU A 44 12.47 10.89 15.06
CA GLU A 44 13.82 10.29 15.08
C GLU A 44 13.81 8.77 14.92
N LYS A 45 12.91 8.07 15.64
CA LYS A 45 12.87 6.59 15.59
C LYS A 45 12.39 6.08 14.25
N ILE A 46 11.37 6.72 13.67
CA ILE A 46 10.89 6.32 12.34
C ILE A 46 11.91 6.68 11.26
N MET A 47 12.59 7.82 11.39
CA MET A 47 13.67 8.20 10.48
C MET A 47 14.75 7.13 10.48
N LYS A 48 15.26 6.75 11.67
CA LYS A 48 16.23 5.69 11.83
C LYS A 48 15.73 4.35 11.25
N TYR A 49 14.49 3.98 11.51
CA TYR A 49 13.90 2.76 10.98
C TYR A 49 13.86 2.74 9.45
N LEU A 50 13.36 3.82 8.84
CA LEU A 50 13.20 3.90 7.40
C LEU A 50 14.54 4.02 6.66
N THR A 51 15.52 4.76 7.24
CA THR A 51 16.81 4.99 6.57
C THR A 51 17.85 3.89 6.86
N GLU A 52 17.91 3.35 8.08
CA GLU A 52 18.92 2.36 8.43
C GLU A 52 18.44 0.90 8.22
N LYS A 53 17.17 0.58 8.59
CA LYS A 53 16.66 -0.78 8.44
C LYS A 53 16.02 -1.05 7.08
N ARG A 54 15.44 -0.02 6.45
CA ARG A 54 14.79 -0.12 5.14
C ARG A 54 15.60 0.49 4.02
N GLU A 55 16.69 1.17 4.36
CA GLU A 55 17.65 1.81 3.46
C GLU A 55 17.01 2.80 2.46
N ILE A 56 15.89 3.41 2.87
CA ILE A 56 15.22 4.46 2.11
C ILE A 56 15.98 5.79 2.31
N GLU A 57 16.22 6.52 1.25
CA GLU A 57 16.93 7.80 1.31
C GLU A 57 16.22 8.79 2.21
N LYS A 58 17.02 9.48 3.04
CA LYS A 58 16.55 10.44 4.04
C LYS A 58 15.68 11.53 3.41
N THR A 59 16.13 12.10 2.30
CA THR A 59 15.41 13.15 1.58
C THR A 59 14.05 12.70 1.07
N LEU A 60 13.91 11.44 0.66
CA LEU A 60 12.62 10.89 0.27
C LEU A 60 11.69 10.72 1.47
N VAL A 61 12.21 10.25 2.61
CA VAL A 61 11.42 10.13 3.85
C VAL A 61 10.97 11.50 4.34
N GLU A 62 11.86 12.50 4.33
CA GLU A 62 11.55 13.88 4.71
C GLU A 62 10.43 14.49 3.84
N ASP A 63 10.47 14.29 2.51
CA ASP A 63 9.41 14.77 1.59
C ASP A 63 8.01 14.24 2.00
N TRP A 64 7.91 12.98 2.46
CA TRP A 64 6.66 12.41 2.92
C TRP A 64 6.25 12.85 4.34
N ILE A 65 7.22 13.11 5.22
CA ILE A 65 6.98 13.67 6.57
C ILE A 65 6.47 15.11 6.45
N ASP A 66 7.08 15.92 5.62
CA ASP A 66 6.70 17.33 5.39
C ASP A 66 5.28 17.44 4.81
N ARG A 67 4.87 16.47 4.00
CA ARG A 67 3.50 16.33 3.50
C ARG A 67 2.50 15.92 4.59
N GLY A 68 2.97 15.42 5.73
CA GLY A 68 2.15 14.88 6.80
C GLY A 68 1.53 13.51 6.48
N ASP A 69 2.07 12.79 5.49
CA ASP A 69 1.59 11.46 5.08
C ASP A 69 2.34 10.34 5.83
N ILE A 70 3.52 10.66 6.38
CA ILE A 70 4.29 9.79 7.28
C ILE A 70 4.61 10.55 8.55
N TYR A 71 4.45 9.92 9.72
CA TYR A 71 4.87 10.50 11.00
C TYR A 71 5.07 9.42 12.07
N GLU A 72 5.78 9.77 13.15
CA GLU A 72 5.94 8.96 14.34
C GLU A 72 4.75 9.14 15.28
N GLU A 73 4.12 8.03 15.71
CA GLU A 73 3.10 8.12 16.74
C GLU A 73 3.72 8.14 18.14
N LYS A 74 3.10 8.90 19.05
CA LYS A 74 3.66 9.28 20.36
C LYS A 74 3.81 8.11 21.32
N LYS A 75 2.86 7.18 21.33
CA LYS A 75 2.78 6.17 22.39
C LYS A 75 3.78 5.04 22.25
N HIS A 76 3.95 4.51 21.04
CA HIS A 76 4.80 3.35 20.77
C HIS A 76 5.92 3.65 19.77
N HIS A 77 5.99 4.90 19.27
CA HIS A 77 6.96 5.34 18.27
C HIS A 77 6.91 4.52 16.98
N ASN A 78 5.71 4.08 16.60
CA ASN A 78 5.48 3.39 15.34
C ASN A 78 5.46 4.37 14.18
N VAL A 79 5.76 3.90 12.97
CA VAL A 79 5.51 4.67 11.76
C VAL A 79 4.01 4.63 11.46
N ILE A 80 3.41 5.78 11.23
CA ILE A 80 2.07 5.92 10.70
C ILE A 80 2.16 6.35 9.23
N PHE A 81 1.47 5.61 8.37
CA PHE A 81 1.29 5.89 6.95
C PHE A 81 -0.17 6.28 6.72
N VAL A 82 -0.41 7.51 6.27
CA VAL A 82 -1.75 8.09 6.16
C VAL A 82 -2.29 7.95 4.74
N GLY A 83 -3.47 7.37 4.59
CA GLY A 83 -4.24 7.37 3.35
C GLY A 83 -5.29 8.49 3.39
N ARG A 84 -5.38 9.27 2.29
CA ARG A 84 -6.27 10.41 2.17
C ARG A 84 -7.24 10.25 1.01
N ASP A 85 -8.41 10.85 1.12
CA ASP A 85 -9.35 10.99 0.01
C ASP A 85 -8.90 12.08 -1.00
N ALA A 86 -9.72 12.35 -2.00
CA ALA A 86 -9.45 13.33 -3.06
C ALA A 86 -9.33 14.77 -2.51
N ASP A 87 -10.00 15.07 -1.41
CA ASP A 87 -9.97 16.38 -0.74
C ASP A 87 -8.79 16.53 0.24
N GLY A 88 -7.95 15.49 0.36
CA GLY A 88 -6.81 15.47 1.26
C GLY A 88 -7.17 15.13 2.72
N ILE A 89 -8.42 14.71 2.99
CA ILE A 89 -8.87 14.36 4.34
C ILE A 89 -8.37 12.95 4.68
N PRO A 90 -7.72 12.75 5.86
CA PRO A 90 -7.32 11.41 6.30
C PRO A 90 -8.53 10.49 6.49
N ARG A 91 -8.49 9.31 5.83
CA ARG A 91 -9.52 8.27 5.91
C ARG A 91 -8.98 6.93 6.38
N TYR A 92 -7.69 6.73 6.21
CA TYR A 92 -7.02 5.49 6.51
C TYR A 92 -5.65 5.77 7.15
N ALA A 93 -5.23 4.90 8.02
CA ALA A 93 -3.84 4.90 8.47
C ALA A 93 -3.36 3.47 8.76
N HIS A 94 -2.16 3.16 8.27
CA HIS A 94 -1.44 1.93 8.57
C HIS A 94 -0.34 2.21 9.59
N CYS A 95 -0.25 1.35 10.59
CA CYS A 95 0.75 1.44 11.65
C CYS A 95 1.79 0.34 11.50
N ARG A 96 3.07 0.68 11.58
CA ARG A 96 4.18 -0.26 11.54
C ARG A 96 5.18 -0.03 12.66
N GLY A 97 5.46 -1.08 13.42
CA GLY A 97 6.43 -1.06 14.52
C GLY A 97 7.86 -0.82 14.04
N THR A 98 8.59 0.03 14.77
CA THR A 98 10.00 0.35 14.53
C THR A 98 10.96 -0.51 15.34
N GLY A 99 10.49 -1.13 16.42
CA GLY A 99 11.25 -1.96 17.35
C GLY A 99 11.48 -3.40 16.90
N GLU A 100 11.83 -4.26 17.85
CA GLU A 100 12.04 -5.69 17.63
C GLU A 100 10.72 -6.44 17.37
N ILE A 101 9.64 -6.01 18.03
CA ILE A 101 8.30 -6.56 17.83
C ILE A 101 7.79 -6.05 16.47
N LYS A 102 7.63 -6.98 15.54
CA LYS A 102 7.13 -6.69 14.18
C LYS A 102 5.62 -6.43 14.19
N TYR A 103 5.20 -5.32 14.80
CA TYR A 103 3.81 -4.90 14.74
C TYR A 103 3.47 -4.31 13.36
N ARG A 104 2.32 -4.70 12.81
CA ARG A 104 1.69 -4.08 11.65
C ARG A 104 0.18 -4.22 11.76
N GLY A 105 -0.55 -3.18 11.40
CA GLY A 105 -2.01 -3.19 11.42
C GLY A 105 -2.59 -1.85 11.05
N ASP A 106 -3.86 -1.85 10.71
CA ASP A 106 -4.58 -0.63 10.41
C ASP A 106 -5.06 0.03 11.70
N VAL A 107 -5.07 1.34 11.72
CA VAL A 107 -5.64 2.13 12.83
C VAL A 107 -7.15 1.88 12.87
N THR A 108 -7.69 1.71 14.07
CA THR A 108 -9.12 1.44 14.28
C THR A 108 -9.99 2.51 13.63
N GLY A 109 -11.02 2.08 12.89
CA GLY A 109 -11.92 2.96 12.15
C GLY A 109 -11.41 3.38 10.78
N SER A 110 -10.21 2.95 10.36
CA SER A 110 -9.70 3.20 9.01
C SER A 110 -10.65 2.69 7.93
N ASP A 111 -10.90 3.53 6.94
CA ASP A 111 -11.62 3.16 5.72
C ASP A 111 -10.65 2.55 4.71
N LYS A 112 -10.79 1.25 4.46
CA LYS A 112 -9.93 0.50 3.53
C LYS A 112 -10.13 0.87 2.05
N SER A 113 -11.07 1.73 1.75
CA SER A 113 -11.21 2.33 0.43
C SER A 113 -10.09 3.31 0.10
N TYR A 114 -9.30 3.72 1.10
CA TYR A 114 -8.23 4.70 0.94
C TYR A 114 -6.90 4.09 1.41
N GLY A 115 -6.03 3.77 0.47
CA GLY A 115 -4.65 3.37 0.78
C GLY A 115 -3.70 4.55 0.93
N PHE A 116 -2.50 4.30 1.47
CA PHE A 116 -1.41 5.28 1.37
C PHE A 116 -1.09 5.52 -0.11
N SER A 117 -1.12 6.77 -0.55
CA SER A 117 -1.04 7.07 -1.98
C SER A 117 -0.37 8.40 -2.29
N TYR A 118 0.14 8.50 -3.51
CA TYR A 118 0.57 9.74 -4.14
C TYR A 118 -0.22 9.96 -5.43
N ARG A 119 -0.74 11.16 -5.62
CA ARG A 119 -1.56 11.54 -6.77
C ARG A 119 -0.72 12.39 -7.72
N GLY A 120 -0.09 11.77 -8.70
CA GLY A 120 0.68 12.43 -9.75
C GLY A 120 -0.18 13.06 -10.83
N THR A 121 0.45 13.58 -11.86
CA THR A 121 -0.23 14.33 -12.95
C THR A 121 -0.36 13.53 -14.25
N ASP A 122 0.39 12.42 -14.40
CA ASP A 122 0.32 11.58 -15.60
C ASP A 122 -0.82 10.54 -15.52
N ASN A 123 -0.89 9.67 -16.51
CA ASN A 123 -1.91 8.63 -16.64
C ASN A 123 -1.48 7.26 -16.12
N GLN A 124 -0.41 7.18 -15.33
CA GLN A 124 0.17 5.94 -14.82
C GLN A 124 -0.09 5.78 -13.32
N LEU A 125 -0.51 4.59 -12.92
CA LEU A 125 -0.65 4.20 -11.51
C LEU A 125 0.21 2.96 -11.21
N PHE A 126 1.04 3.05 -10.18
CA PHE A 126 1.86 1.95 -9.66
C PHE A 126 1.26 1.46 -8.33
N VAL A 127 0.94 0.17 -8.24
CA VAL A 127 0.22 -0.44 -7.11
C VAL A 127 1.11 -1.42 -6.37
N PHE A 128 1.19 -1.29 -5.05
CA PHE A 128 2.05 -2.08 -4.16
C PHE A 128 1.24 -2.74 -3.05
N GLU A 129 1.76 -3.83 -2.49
CA GLU A 129 1.17 -4.44 -1.30
C GLU A 129 1.43 -3.58 -0.05
N ALA A 130 2.65 -3.10 0.13
CA ALA A 130 3.06 -2.32 1.30
C ALA A 130 3.72 -0.98 0.94
N VAL A 131 3.64 -0.01 1.88
CA VAL A 131 4.23 1.33 1.70
C VAL A 131 5.75 1.27 1.57
N ILE A 132 6.41 0.37 2.28
CA ILE A 132 7.88 0.22 2.21
C ILE A 132 8.31 -0.10 0.78
N ASP A 133 7.58 -0.97 0.08
CA ASP A 133 7.86 -1.35 -1.30
C ASP A 133 7.61 -0.20 -2.28
N LEU A 134 6.54 0.57 -2.04
CA LEU A 134 6.27 1.79 -2.78
C LEU A 134 7.42 2.81 -2.67
N LEU A 135 7.90 3.08 -1.46
CA LEU A 135 9.00 4.01 -1.23
C LEU A 135 10.31 3.48 -1.85
N SER A 136 10.57 2.18 -1.70
CA SER A 136 11.74 1.52 -2.30
C SER A 136 11.72 1.59 -3.83
N PHE A 137 10.55 1.39 -4.43
CA PHE A 137 10.38 1.52 -5.88
C PHE A 137 10.64 2.95 -6.37
N ILE A 138 10.14 3.97 -5.67
CA ILE A 138 10.41 5.37 -6.01
C ILE A 138 11.92 5.65 -5.99
N GLN A 139 12.64 5.16 -4.98
CA GLN A 139 14.10 5.33 -4.87
C GLN A 139 14.86 4.55 -5.95
N LEU A 140 14.40 3.36 -6.33
CA LEU A 140 15.00 2.58 -7.41
C LEU A 140 14.79 3.24 -8.79
N PHE A 141 13.68 3.95 -8.98
CA PHE A 141 13.27 4.59 -10.23
C PHE A 141 12.89 6.07 -10.05
N PRO A 142 13.81 6.95 -9.62
CA PRO A 142 13.51 8.31 -9.17
C PRO A 142 13.14 9.27 -10.30
N LYS A 143 13.42 8.91 -11.56
CA LYS A 143 13.13 9.79 -12.70
C LYS A 143 11.65 10.06 -12.82
N ASP A 144 11.27 11.34 -12.75
CA ASP A 144 9.88 11.83 -12.93
C ASP A 144 8.86 11.21 -11.96
N TRP A 145 9.28 10.71 -10.79
CA TRP A 145 8.38 10.02 -9.88
C TRP A 145 7.20 10.90 -9.43
N LYS A 146 7.41 12.21 -9.25
CA LYS A 146 6.33 13.15 -8.86
C LYS A 146 5.25 13.33 -9.94
N LYS A 147 5.47 12.88 -11.18
CA LYS A 147 4.44 12.89 -12.22
C LYS A 147 3.52 11.67 -12.14
N ARG A 148 4.03 10.54 -11.67
CA ARG A 148 3.31 9.25 -11.59
C ARG A 148 2.45 9.16 -10.34
N SER A 149 1.42 8.32 -10.41
CA SER A 149 0.60 8.01 -9.23
C SER A 149 1.04 6.70 -8.61
N TYR A 150 0.93 6.61 -7.27
CA TYR A 150 1.32 5.43 -6.49
C TYR A 150 0.26 5.11 -5.46
N LEU A 151 0.01 3.83 -5.24
CA LEU A 151 -0.95 3.33 -4.25
C LEU A 151 -0.39 2.10 -3.54
N SER A 152 -0.42 2.11 -2.21
CA SER A 152 -0.25 0.91 -1.40
C SER A 152 -1.59 0.41 -0.91
N LEU A 153 -1.89 -0.88 -1.15
CA LEU A 153 -3.15 -1.52 -0.77
C LEU A 153 -3.24 -1.80 0.74
N GLY A 154 -2.11 -1.83 1.46
CA GLY A 154 -2.03 -2.30 2.83
C GLY A 154 -2.35 -3.79 2.98
N GLY A 155 -2.17 -4.56 1.91
CA GLY A 155 -2.47 -5.98 1.72
C GLY A 155 -2.81 -6.27 0.26
N VAL A 156 -3.78 -7.17 0.02
CA VAL A 156 -4.12 -7.67 -1.33
C VAL A 156 -5.57 -7.36 -1.75
N SER A 157 -6.27 -6.46 -1.04
CA SER A 157 -7.66 -6.08 -1.34
C SER A 157 -7.71 -5.10 -2.51
N SER A 158 -8.69 -5.27 -3.42
CA SER A 158 -8.91 -4.38 -4.56
C SER A 158 -9.63 -3.07 -4.22
N VAL A 159 -10.23 -2.95 -3.02
CA VAL A 159 -11.13 -1.84 -2.69
C VAL A 159 -10.46 -0.48 -2.84
N ALA A 160 -9.24 -0.31 -2.31
CA ALA A 160 -8.49 0.94 -2.44
C ALA A 160 -8.11 1.25 -3.90
N LEU A 161 -7.78 0.23 -4.70
CA LEU A 161 -7.51 0.40 -6.12
C LEU A 161 -8.73 0.90 -6.88
N MET A 162 -9.89 0.27 -6.67
CA MET A 162 -11.14 0.66 -7.34
C MET A 162 -11.55 2.09 -6.99
N THR A 163 -11.44 2.47 -5.71
CA THR A 163 -11.72 3.85 -5.27
C THR A 163 -10.75 4.83 -5.92
N PHE A 164 -9.44 4.55 -5.88
CA PHE A 164 -8.43 5.43 -6.49
C PHE A 164 -8.67 5.65 -7.99
N LEU A 165 -8.99 4.59 -8.73
CA LEU A 165 -9.26 4.66 -10.16
C LEU A 165 -10.55 5.46 -10.46
N SER A 166 -11.60 5.30 -9.64
CA SER A 166 -12.85 6.07 -9.81
C SER A 166 -12.66 7.57 -9.57
N GLU A 167 -11.76 7.95 -8.66
CA GLU A 167 -11.41 9.34 -8.37
C GLU A 167 -10.42 9.95 -9.39
N ARG A 168 -9.80 9.12 -10.24
CA ARG A 168 -8.71 9.51 -11.15
C ARG A 168 -8.96 9.00 -12.58
N PRO A 169 -9.97 9.51 -13.28
CA PRO A 169 -10.36 9.02 -14.62
C PRO A 169 -9.28 9.22 -15.70
N GLN A 170 -8.26 10.05 -15.46
CA GLN A 170 -7.13 10.20 -16.37
C GLN A 170 -6.15 9.03 -16.34
N ILE A 171 -6.19 8.14 -15.33
CA ILE A 171 -5.37 6.93 -15.30
C ILE A 171 -5.85 5.99 -16.41
N THR A 172 -4.93 5.52 -17.23
CA THR A 172 -5.19 4.56 -18.31
C THR A 172 -4.28 3.34 -18.23
N SER A 173 -3.17 3.44 -17.47
CA SER A 173 -2.19 2.37 -17.32
C SER A 173 -1.96 2.07 -15.84
N VAL A 174 -2.16 0.81 -15.46
CA VAL A 174 -1.97 0.32 -14.09
C VAL A 174 -0.84 -0.70 -14.06
N PHE A 175 0.18 -0.41 -13.26
CA PHE A 175 1.32 -1.28 -13.04
C PHE A 175 1.17 -1.99 -11.69
N LEU A 176 0.96 -3.31 -11.70
CA LEU A 176 0.86 -4.13 -10.51
C LEU A 176 2.26 -4.55 -10.05
N CYS A 177 2.73 -3.95 -8.96
CA CYS A 177 4.07 -4.08 -8.40
C CYS A 177 4.06 -4.84 -7.05
N LEU A 178 3.12 -5.79 -6.86
CA LEU A 178 2.98 -6.55 -5.62
C LEU A 178 4.17 -7.51 -5.43
N ASP A 179 4.27 -8.11 -4.24
CA ASP A 179 5.34 -9.03 -3.88
C ASP A 179 5.47 -10.22 -4.84
N ASN A 180 6.67 -10.79 -4.94
CA ASN A 180 6.97 -11.96 -5.74
C ASN A 180 6.87 -13.23 -4.90
N ASP A 181 5.72 -13.44 -4.27
CA ASP A 181 5.34 -14.68 -3.62
C ASP A 181 4.00 -15.19 -4.16
N GLN A 182 3.52 -16.30 -3.63
CA GLN A 182 2.28 -16.91 -4.10
C GLN A 182 1.10 -15.95 -3.93
N ALA A 183 0.95 -15.33 -2.76
CA ALA A 183 -0.16 -14.43 -2.44
C ALA A 183 -0.15 -13.18 -3.34
N GLY A 184 1.02 -12.56 -3.57
CA GLY A 184 1.18 -11.42 -4.46
C GLY A 184 0.90 -11.75 -5.93
N ASN A 185 1.28 -12.96 -6.39
CA ASN A 185 1.00 -13.38 -7.77
C ASN A 185 -0.50 -13.63 -7.97
N GLU A 186 -1.17 -14.37 -7.07
CA GLU A 186 -2.62 -14.60 -7.10
C GLU A 186 -3.42 -13.28 -7.02
N ALA A 187 -2.97 -12.35 -6.15
CA ALA A 187 -3.57 -11.03 -6.05
C ALA A 187 -3.43 -10.23 -7.35
N CYS A 188 -2.29 -10.29 -8.03
CA CYS A 188 -2.11 -9.63 -9.32
C CYS A 188 -3.04 -10.16 -10.40
N GLU A 189 -3.20 -11.48 -10.50
CA GLU A 189 -4.12 -12.11 -11.45
C GLU A 189 -5.57 -11.68 -11.19
N LYS A 190 -5.98 -11.68 -9.92
CA LYS A 190 -7.31 -11.23 -9.52
C LYS A 190 -7.54 -9.75 -9.84
N LEU A 191 -6.61 -8.86 -9.43
CA LEU A 191 -6.71 -7.42 -9.68
C LEU A 191 -6.72 -7.12 -11.18
N ALA A 192 -5.88 -7.79 -11.96
CA ALA A 192 -5.86 -7.64 -13.41
C ALA A 192 -7.22 -8.02 -14.02
N GLY A 193 -7.82 -9.14 -13.60
CA GLY A 193 -9.14 -9.55 -14.06
C GLY A 193 -10.24 -8.54 -13.72
N GLU A 194 -10.16 -7.89 -12.55
CA GLU A 194 -11.17 -6.91 -12.11
C GLU A 194 -11.13 -5.58 -12.90
N ILE A 195 -9.97 -5.19 -13.47
CA ILE A 195 -9.80 -3.87 -14.12
C ILE A 195 -9.42 -3.93 -15.61
N SER A 196 -9.21 -5.12 -16.19
CA SER A 196 -8.70 -5.29 -17.58
C SER A 196 -9.59 -4.68 -18.67
N GLU A 197 -10.90 -4.54 -18.44
CA GLU A 197 -11.81 -3.96 -19.44
C GLU A 197 -11.64 -2.45 -19.64
N GLY A 198 -11.08 -1.73 -18.67
CA GLY A 198 -10.95 -0.27 -18.70
C GLY A 198 -9.52 0.26 -18.71
N TYR A 199 -8.52 -0.58 -18.44
CA TYR A 199 -7.14 -0.15 -18.21
C TYR A 199 -6.13 -1.06 -18.90
N SER A 200 -5.00 -0.48 -19.35
CA SER A 200 -3.81 -1.25 -19.69
C SER A 200 -3.15 -1.75 -18.42
N VAL A 201 -3.19 -3.06 -18.16
CA VAL A 201 -2.66 -3.66 -16.92
C VAL A 201 -1.35 -4.36 -17.20
N ILE A 202 -0.30 -3.99 -16.45
CA ILE A 202 1.05 -4.52 -16.61
C ILE A 202 1.55 -5.03 -15.26
N ARG A 203 1.97 -6.30 -15.18
CA ARG A 203 2.65 -6.84 -14.01
C ARG A 203 4.13 -6.44 -14.04
N LEU A 204 4.57 -5.64 -13.07
CA LEU A 204 5.99 -5.43 -12.77
C LEU A 204 6.41 -6.30 -11.59
N LYS A 205 7.03 -7.41 -11.89
CA LYS A 205 7.43 -8.40 -10.90
C LYS A 205 8.81 -8.04 -10.34
N PRO A 206 8.99 -7.90 -9.00
CA PRO A 206 10.32 -7.74 -8.42
C PRO A 206 11.16 -9.00 -8.66
N SER A 207 12.47 -8.83 -8.89
CA SER A 207 13.41 -9.95 -9.10
C SER A 207 13.75 -10.70 -7.80
N LYS A 208 13.44 -10.12 -6.66
CA LYS A 208 13.50 -10.69 -5.31
C LYS A 208 12.09 -10.89 -4.76
N LYS A 209 11.96 -11.12 -3.45
CA LYS A 209 10.66 -11.25 -2.81
C LYS A 209 9.84 -9.97 -2.95
N ASP A 210 10.43 -8.83 -2.63
CA ASP A 210 9.80 -7.52 -2.65
C ASP A 210 10.75 -6.43 -3.16
N TRP A 211 10.27 -5.21 -3.30
CA TRP A 211 11.05 -4.07 -3.81
C TRP A 211 12.05 -3.55 -2.79
N ASN A 212 11.78 -3.71 -1.49
CA ASN A 212 12.72 -3.30 -0.45
C ASN A 212 13.95 -4.22 -0.41
N GLU A 213 13.78 -5.51 -0.64
CA GLU A 213 14.90 -6.46 -0.74
C GLU A 213 15.82 -6.10 -1.91
N ILE A 214 15.25 -5.74 -3.08
CA ILE A 214 16.05 -5.28 -4.24
C ILE A 214 16.83 -4.01 -3.90
N LEU A 215 16.20 -3.07 -3.20
CA LEU A 215 16.84 -1.82 -2.81
C LEU A 215 18.01 -2.08 -1.87
N CYS A 216 17.82 -2.90 -0.84
CA CYS A 216 18.88 -3.24 0.13
C CYS A 216 20.06 -3.95 -0.54
N ASP A 217 19.81 -4.91 -1.44
CA ASP A 217 20.86 -5.59 -2.20
C ASP A 217 21.67 -4.60 -3.05
N LYS A 218 20.99 -3.73 -3.81
CA LYS A 218 21.63 -2.72 -4.65
C LYS A 218 22.50 -1.75 -3.83
N ASN A 219 22.03 -1.36 -2.65
CA ASN A 219 22.79 -0.51 -1.76
C ASN A 219 24.01 -1.23 -1.16
N ALA A 220 23.89 -2.53 -0.84
CA ALA A 220 25.01 -3.35 -0.38
C ALA A 220 26.10 -3.47 -1.44
N ASP A 221 25.73 -3.74 -2.70
CA ASP A 221 26.66 -3.80 -3.82
C ASP A 221 27.38 -2.47 -4.05
N ARG A 222 26.64 -1.34 -3.94
CA ARG A 222 27.22 0.01 -4.05
C ARG A 222 28.22 0.29 -2.92
N LYS A 223 27.88 -0.06 -1.69
CA LYS A 223 28.77 0.12 -0.51
C LYS A 223 30.05 -0.70 -0.70
N LYS A 224 29.95 -1.94 -1.20
CA LYS A 224 31.10 -2.82 -1.48
C LYS A 224 32.00 -2.23 -2.56
N ALA A 225 31.45 -1.79 -3.67
CA ALA A 225 32.21 -1.18 -4.76
C ALA A 225 32.97 0.07 -4.30
N ILE A 226 32.37 0.93 -3.45
CA ILE A 226 33.02 2.11 -2.86
C ILE A 226 34.18 1.69 -1.96
N ALA A 227 33.99 0.69 -1.08
CA ALA A 227 35.03 0.21 -0.17
C ALA A 227 36.24 -0.35 -0.94
N GLU A 228 36.03 -1.09 -2.02
CA GLU A 228 37.08 -1.62 -2.89
C GLU A 228 37.86 -0.50 -3.60
N THR A 229 37.19 0.60 -3.97
CA THR A 229 37.83 1.76 -4.62
C THR A 229 38.71 2.58 -3.67
N ILE A 230 38.36 2.62 -2.37
CA ILE A 230 39.13 3.38 -1.35
C ILE A 230 40.35 2.60 -0.87
N THR A 231 40.39 1.29 -1.07
CA THR A 231 41.47 0.40 -0.59
C THR A 231 42.67 0.35 -1.60
N ILE A 232 42.61 1.08 -2.70
CA ILE A 232 43.71 1.28 -3.68
C ILE A 232 44.44 2.60 -3.37
#